data_04dd5b0d483bc603d40f16750e460acc
#
_entry.id   04dd5b0d483bc603d40f16750e460acc
#
_cell.length_a   1.000
_cell.length_b   1.000
_cell.length_c   1.000
_cell.angle_alpha   90.00
_cell.angle_beta   90.00
_cell.angle_gamma   90.00
#
_symmetry.space_group_name_H-M   'P 1'
#
loop_
_entity.id
_entity.type
_entity.pdbx_description
1 polymer ?
#
loop_
_entity_poly.entity_id
_entity_poly.type
_entity_poly.pdbx_seq_one_letter_code
_entity_poly.pdbx_strand_id
1 'polypeptide(L)'
;MRRHLLAAGAALLLCPLALLCSPAAAQDTAPMPGLAPTGDKISEQRIPFYHRGTPVIALSGPLTEEGVREAKRVGFSAILDLQADPARAANERRNAEFARIRYHHLPIRTPAPSGEEVQRFAAVLADSANLPLLVHGADPDQSGAMWAAYRASLGVPPAIALLDGQTAGLHGSHDAVRAALGLPAEAR
;
A
#
# COMPACT_ATOMS: atom_id res chain seq x y z
N MET A 1 2.95 -4.25 96.79
CA MET A 1 4.29 -3.64 96.59
C MET A 1 5.01 -4.33 95.46
N ARG A 2 5.67 -3.61 94.60
CA ARG A 2 6.50 -3.95 93.43
C ARG A 2 5.80 -3.92 92.10
N ARG A 3 6.05 -2.83 91.41
CA ARG A 3 5.77 -2.52 90.01
C ARG A 3 6.73 -3.29 89.10
N HIS A 4 6.26 -3.93 88.06
CA HIS A 4 7.12 -4.36 86.94
C HIS A 4 6.65 -3.64 85.68
N LEU A 5 7.52 -2.80 85.13
CA LEU A 5 7.43 -2.19 83.78
C LEU A 5 7.67 -3.29 82.75
N LEU A 6 6.77 -3.39 81.80
CA LEU A 6 7.02 -4.13 80.56
C LEU A 6 7.30 -3.12 79.47
N ALA A 7 8.51 -3.18 78.89
CA ALA A 7 8.94 -2.41 77.76
C ALA A 7 8.36 -3.04 76.49
N ALA A 8 7.62 -2.23 75.73
CA ALA A 8 7.19 -2.63 74.40
C ALA A 8 8.28 -2.36 73.36
N GLY A 9 8.84 -3.42 72.80
CA GLY A 9 9.76 -3.34 71.67
C GLY A 9 8.97 -3.23 70.34
N ALA A 10 9.10 -2.11 69.67
CA ALA A 10 8.58 -1.92 68.34
C ALA A 10 9.57 -2.54 67.30
N ALA A 11 9.16 -3.61 66.66
CA ALA A 11 9.90 -4.19 65.55
C ALA A 11 9.51 -3.45 64.25
N LEU A 12 10.43 -2.67 63.69
CA LEU A 12 10.32 -2.11 62.37
C LEU A 12 10.52 -3.22 61.35
N LEU A 13 9.50 -3.64 60.68
CA LEU A 13 9.54 -4.46 59.46
C LEU A 13 9.94 -3.58 58.27
N LEU A 14 11.26 -3.62 57.90
CA LEU A 14 11.71 -3.11 56.60
C LEU A 14 11.25 -4.08 55.49
N CYS A 15 10.28 -3.67 54.74
CA CYS A 15 9.86 -4.35 53.52
C CYS A 15 10.80 -3.91 52.37
N PRO A 16 11.58 -4.79 51.73
CA PRO A 16 12.34 -4.39 50.54
C PRO A 16 11.41 -4.24 49.38
N LEU A 17 11.25 -3.00 48.90
CA LEU A 17 10.56 -2.67 47.66
C LEU A 17 11.40 -3.18 46.50
N ALA A 18 11.16 -4.44 46.07
CA ALA A 18 11.77 -4.97 44.86
C ALA A 18 11.12 -4.25 43.68
N LEU A 19 11.86 -3.31 43.06
CA LEU A 19 11.52 -2.77 41.74
C LEU A 19 11.56 -3.94 40.73
N LEU A 20 10.42 -4.45 40.40
CA LEU A 20 10.21 -5.32 39.21
C LEU A 20 10.42 -4.45 37.98
N CYS A 21 11.69 -4.34 37.57
CA CYS A 21 12.02 -3.83 36.25
C CYS A 21 11.59 -4.91 35.24
N SER A 22 10.34 -4.80 34.73
CA SER A 22 9.92 -5.62 33.59
C SER A 22 10.83 -5.30 32.41
N PRO A 23 11.49 -6.29 31.79
CA PRO A 23 12.17 -6.05 30.53
C PRO A 23 11.13 -5.55 29.54
N ALA A 24 11.33 -4.33 29.01
CA ALA A 24 10.58 -3.85 27.87
C ALA A 24 10.71 -4.91 26.78
N ALA A 25 9.56 -5.54 26.43
CA ALA A 25 9.51 -6.43 25.30
C ALA A 25 10.09 -5.68 24.11
N ALA A 26 11.18 -6.18 23.55
CA ALA A 26 11.72 -5.67 22.30
C ALA A 26 10.56 -5.74 21.30
N GLN A 27 10.07 -4.57 20.92
CA GLN A 27 9.09 -4.49 19.82
C GLN A 27 9.85 -4.97 18.60
N ASP A 28 9.42 -6.11 18.09
CA ASP A 28 9.88 -6.68 16.82
C ASP A 28 9.44 -5.67 15.74
N THR A 29 10.25 -4.64 15.52
CA THR A 29 10.01 -3.65 14.47
C THR A 29 10.23 -4.38 13.16
N ALA A 30 9.13 -4.76 12.51
CA ALA A 30 9.19 -5.26 11.14
C ALA A 30 10.08 -4.32 10.31
N PRO A 31 10.99 -4.85 9.50
CA PRO A 31 11.88 -4.00 8.70
C PRO A 31 11.04 -3.02 7.89
N MET A 32 11.41 -1.74 7.94
CA MET A 32 10.73 -0.70 7.16
C MET A 32 10.75 -1.08 5.67
N PRO A 33 9.62 -1.02 4.97
CA PRO A 33 9.59 -1.32 3.55
C PRO A 33 10.52 -0.38 2.79
N GLY A 34 11.19 -0.88 1.76
CA GLY A 34 11.96 -0.06 0.83
C GLY A 34 11.07 1.02 0.20
N LEU A 35 11.68 2.06 -0.33
CA LEU A 35 10.94 3.11 -1.05
C LEU A 35 10.76 2.72 -2.52
N ALA A 36 9.63 3.06 -3.11
CA ALA A 36 9.44 3.04 -4.55
C ALA A 36 10.48 3.97 -5.21
N PRO A 37 11.10 3.58 -6.32
CA PRO A 37 12.11 4.40 -6.99
C PRO A 37 11.52 5.73 -7.46
N THR A 38 12.36 6.75 -7.56
CA THR A 38 12.00 8.04 -8.18
C THR A 38 11.97 7.88 -9.71
N GLY A 39 11.18 8.70 -10.40
CA GLY A 39 10.97 8.58 -11.85
C GLY A 39 12.26 8.65 -12.68
N ASP A 40 13.27 9.39 -12.22
CA ASP A 40 14.60 9.50 -12.85
C ASP A 40 15.36 8.17 -12.90
N LYS A 41 14.99 7.18 -12.07
CA LYS A 41 15.58 5.83 -12.04
C LYS A 41 14.83 4.82 -12.89
N ILE A 42 13.73 5.23 -13.50
CA ILE A 42 12.82 4.37 -14.26
C ILE A 42 13.03 4.60 -15.77
N SER A 43 13.20 3.52 -16.50
CA SER A 43 13.14 3.56 -17.96
C SER A 43 11.67 3.54 -18.41
N GLU A 44 11.21 4.60 -19.06
CA GLU A 44 9.85 4.68 -19.58
C GLU A 44 9.54 3.61 -20.64
N GLN A 45 10.55 3.13 -21.38
CA GLN A 45 10.40 2.03 -22.31
C GLN A 45 10.11 0.69 -21.63
N ARG A 46 10.49 0.53 -20.36
CA ARG A 46 10.29 -0.70 -19.59
C ARG A 46 9.12 -0.62 -18.63
N ILE A 47 8.92 0.53 -17.98
CA ILE A 47 7.79 0.80 -17.08
C ILE A 47 7.14 2.09 -17.59
N PRO A 48 6.22 1.99 -18.58
CA PRO A 48 5.62 3.16 -19.20
C PRO A 48 4.65 3.87 -18.26
N PHE A 49 4.51 5.18 -18.41
CA PHE A 49 3.61 6.02 -17.61
C PHE A 49 3.83 5.89 -16.10
N TYR A 50 5.10 5.77 -15.70
CA TYR A 50 5.44 5.62 -14.30
C TYR A 50 5.07 6.85 -13.48
N HIS A 51 4.27 6.65 -12.45
CA HIS A 51 3.91 7.67 -11.47
C HIS A 51 4.11 7.14 -10.03
N ARG A 52 4.81 7.89 -9.20
CA ARG A 52 4.99 7.56 -7.79
C ARG A 52 3.88 8.19 -6.96
N GLY A 53 2.83 7.43 -6.64
CA GLY A 53 1.66 7.92 -5.89
C GLY A 53 1.95 8.18 -4.41
N THR A 54 2.81 7.34 -3.79
CA THR A 54 3.32 7.52 -2.42
C THR A 54 4.78 7.06 -2.34
N PRO A 55 5.48 7.26 -1.21
CA PRO A 55 6.82 6.73 -1.04
C PRO A 55 6.96 5.21 -1.26
N VAL A 56 5.88 4.44 -1.14
CA VAL A 56 5.91 2.97 -1.21
C VAL A 56 4.97 2.39 -2.27
N ILE A 57 4.23 3.22 -3.01
CA ILE A 57 3.29 2.82 -4.06
C ILE A 57 3.60 3.60 -5.33
N ALA A 58 3.78 2.89 -6.42
CA ALA A 58 3.88 3.47 -7.75
C ALA A 58 2.81 2.86 -8.67
N LEU A 59 2.45 3.63 -9.69
CA LEU A 59 1.49 3.26 -10.72
C LEU A 59 2.17 3.32 -12.09
N SER A 60 1.68 2.51 -13.03
CA SER A 60 2.21 2.51 -14.39
C SER A 60 1.15 2.07 -15.40
N GLY A 61 1.49 2.20 -16.68
CA GLY A 61 0.81 1.52 -17.78
C GLY A 61 1.18 0.04 -17.86
N PRO A 62 0.80 -0.64 -18.97
CA PRO A 62 0.98 -2.08 -19.11
C PRO A 62 2.46 -2.49 -19.06
N LEU A 63 2.73 -3.61 -18.39
CA LEU A 63 4.07 -4.17 -18.30
C LEU A 63 4.30 -5.24 -19.36
N THR A 64 5.52 -5.25 -19.88
CA THR A 64 6.07 -6.37 -20.64
C THR A 64 6.87 -7.30 -19.71
N GLU A 65 7.34 -8.44 -20.24
CA GLU A 65 8.27 -9.29 -19.51
C GLU A 65 9.52 -8.53 -19.03
N GLU A 66 10.04 -7.61 -19.87
CA GLU A 66 11.17 -6.76 -19.49
C GLU A 66 10.78 -5.76 -18.39
N GLY A 67 9.55 -5.23 -18.41
CA GLY A 67 9.01 -4.37 -17.39
C GLY A 67 8.92 -5.06 -16.04
N VAL A 68 8.48 -6.30 -16.01
CA VAL A 68 8.45 -7.13 -14.78
C VAL A 68 9.86 -7.34 -14.22
N ARG A 69 10.84 -7.66 -15.07
CA ARG A 69 12.25 -7.80 -14.63
C ARG A 69 12.82 -6.48 -14.13
N GLU A 70 12.48 -5.39 -14.81
CA GLU A 70 12.88 -4.05 -14.39
C GLU A 70 12.30 -3.67 -13.04
N ALA A 71 11.01 -3.92 -12.79
CA ALA A 71 10.37 -3.67 -11.51
C ALA A 71 11.12 -4.37 -10.37
N LYS A 72 11.51 -5.64 -10.55
CA LYS A 72 12.34 -6.35 -9.57
C LYS A 72 13.71 -5.71 -9.40
N ARG A 73 14.36 -5.36 -10.52
CA ARG A 73 15.72 -4.78 -10.52
C ARG A 73 15.78 -3.44 -9.77
N VAL A 74 14.74 -2.60 -9.91
CA VAL A 74 14.70 -1.29 -9.26
C VAL A 74 14.16 -1.33 -7.83
N GLY A 75 13.81 -2.52 -7.32
CA GLY A 75 13.55 -2.75 -5.91
C GLY A 75 12.08 -2.89 -5.51
N PHE A 76 11.15 -3.06 -6.45
CA PHE A 76 9.78 -3.41 -6.07
C PHE A 76 9.71 -4.81 -5.44
N SER A 77 8.89 -4.94 -4.40
CA SER A 77 8.64 -6.20 -3.70
C SER A 77 7.51 -6.98 -4.33
N ALA A 78 6.53 -6.27 -4.89
CA ALA A 78 5.36 -6.87 -5.53
C ALA A 78 4.87 -6.05 -6.73
N ILE A 79 4.11 -6.74 -7.59
CA ILE A 79 3.32 -6.16 -8.68
C ILE A 79 1.86 -6.49 -8.41
N LEU A 80 0.97 -5.51 -8.59
CA LEU A 80 -0.48 -5.67 -8.61
C LEU A 80 -1.01 -5.36 -10.01
N ASP A 81 -1.48 -6.39 -10.67
CA ASP A 81 -2.06 -6.35 -12.01
C ASP A 81 -3.57 -6.17 -11.96
N LEU A 82 -4.08 -5.11 -12.57
CA LEU A 82 -5.50 -4.76 -12.66
C LEU A 82 -6.14 -5.23 -13.97
N GLN A 83 -5.37 -5.73 -14.95
CA GLN A 83 -5.90 -6.08 -16.27
C GLN A 83 -6.91 -7.22 -16.19
N ALA A 84 -7.99 -7.11 -17.01
CA ALA A 84 -9.08 -8.08 -16.97
C ALA A 84 -8.83 -9.34 -17.81
N ASP A 85 -7.84 -9.33 -18.71
CA ASP A 85 -7.53 -10.45 -19.60
C ASP A 85 -6.82 -11.58 -18.86
N PRO A 86 -7.44 -12.75 -18.67
CA PRO A 86 -6.87 -13.84 -17.90
C PRO A 86 -5.62 -14.47 -18.56
N ALA A 87 -5.51 -14.41 -19.89
CA ALA A 87 -4.36 -14.96 -20.62
C ALA A 87 -3.13 -14.08 -20.42
N ARG A 88 -3.30 -12.76 -20.47
CA ARG A 88 -2.22 -11.79 -20.16
C ARG A 88 -1.80 -11.91 -18.70
N ALA A 89 -2.75 -11.93 -17.76
CA ALA A 89 -2.46 -12.10 -16.34
C ALA A 89 -1.71 -13.41 -16.05
N ALA A 90 -2.10 -14.52 -16.68
CA ALA A 90 -1.40 -15.80 -16.52
C ALA A 90 0.04 -15.77 -17.08
N ASN A 91 0.25 -15.05 -18.18
CA ASN A 91 1.59 -14.85 -18.74
C ASN A 91 2.47 -13.99 -17.82
N GLU A 92 1.92 -12.89 -17.35
CA GLU A 92 2.64 -11.98 -16.46
C GLU A 92 2.97 -12.64 -15.11
N ARG A 93 2.07 -13.45 -14.56
CA ARG A 93 2.33 -14.26 -13.37
C ARG A 93 3.58 -15.13 -13.55
N ARG A 94 3.71 -15.83 -14.71
CA ARG A 94 4.92 -16.63 -15.00
C ARG A 94 6.18 -15.77 -15.06
N ASN A 95 6.09 -14.58 -15.66
CA ASN A 95 7.21 -13.64 -15.72
C ASN A 95 7.61 -13.14 -14.33
N ALA A 96 6.62 -12.89 -13.47
CA ALA A 96 6.84 -12.48 -12.08
C ALA A 96 7.49 -13.60 -11.24
N GLU A 97 7.05 -14.84 -11.41
CA GLU A 97 7.66 -16.02 -10.78
C GLU A 97 9.13 -16.17 -11.21
N PHE A 98 9.41 -16.01 -12.50
CA PHE A 98 10.77 -16.06 -13.03
C PHE A 98 11.65 -14.95 -12.45
N ALA A 99 11.12 -13.74 -12.36
CA ALA A 99 11.79 -12.57 -11.78
C ALA A 99 11.87 -12.62 -10.25
N ARG A 100 11.21 -13.59 -9.60
CA ARG A 100 11.09 -13.70 -8.13
C ARG A 100 10.56 -12.42 -7.49
N ILE A 101 9.52 -11.87 -8.07
CA ILE A 101 8.73 -10.76 -7.54
C ILE A 101 7.32 -11.27 -7.21
N ARG A 102 6.73 -10.81 -6.11
CA ARG A 102 5.35 -11.18 -5.77
C ARG A 102 4.40 -10.64 -6.82
N TYR A 103 3.35 -11.41 -7.11
CA TYR A 103 2.36 -11.03 -8.09
C TYR A 103 0.96 -11.21 -7.53
N HIS A 104 0.18 -10.14 -7.58
CA HIS A 104 -1.23 -10.10 -7.24
C HIS A 104 -2.04 -9.76 -8.48
N HIS A 105 -3.22 -10.37 -8.62
CA HIS A 105 -4.12 -10.10 -9.73
C HIS A 105 -5.49 -9.71 -9.19
N LEU A 106 -5.92 -8.50 -9.52
CA LEU A 106 -7.20 -7.91 -9.16
C LEU A 106 -7.87 -7.37 -10.43
N PRO A 107 -8.55 -8.23 -11.22
CA PRO A 107 -9.09 -7.82 -12.52
C PRO A 107 -10.18 -6.77 -12.37
N ILE A 108 -10.00 -5.62 -13.01
CA ILE A 108 -10.98 -4.53 -13.11
C ILE A 108 -11.59 -4.54 -14.52
N ARG A 109 -12.89 -4.63 -14.60
CA ARG A 109 -13.61 -4.78 -15.89
C ARG A 109 -14.38 -3.53 -16.31
N THR A 110 -14.53 -2.58 -15.39
CA THR A 110 -15.31 -1.37 -15.59
C THR A 110 -14.41 -0.14 -15.59
N PRO A 111 -14.80 0.95 -16.27
CA PRO A 111 -14.02 2.19 -16.29
C PRO A 111 -13.80 2.81 -14.90
N ALA A 112 -14.74 2.58 -13.97
CA ALA A 112 -14.60 3.02 -12.57
C ALA A 112 -14.63 1.79 -11.66
N PRO A 113 -13.63 1.60 -10.76
CA PRO A 113 -13.61 0.51 -9.80
C PRO A 113 -14.80 0.57 -8.84
N SER A 114 -15.35 -0.60 -8.50
CA SER A 114 -16.38 -0.74 -7.48
C SER A 114 -15.79 -0.61 -6.07
N GLY A 115 -16.65 -0.34 -5.08
CA GLY A 115 -16.21 -0.28 -3.68
C GLY A 115 -15.57 -1.59 -3.18
N GLU A 116 -16.04 -2.76 -3.66
CA GLU A 116 -15.44 -4.05 -3.32
C GLU A 116 -14.03 -4.20 -3.92
N GLU A 117 -13.83 -3.77 -5.17
CA GLU A 117 -12.51 -3.77 -5.80
C GLU A 117 -11.53 -2.85 -5.09
N VAL A 118 -12.00 -1.66 -4.65
CA VAL A 118 -11.20 -0.74 -3.84
C VAL A 118 -10.81 -1.36 -2.48
N GLN A 119 -11.72 -2.08 -1.82
CA GLN A 119 -11.42 -2.79 -0.57
C GLN A 119 -10.38 -3.89 -0.77
N ARG A 120 -10.50 -4.68 -1.86
CA ARG A 120 -9.49 -5.71 -2.21
C ARG A 120 -8.13 -5.09 -2.52
N PHE A 121 -8.13 -3.97 -3.22
CA PHE A 121 -6.91 -3.18 -3.46
C PHE A 121 -6.27 -2.74 -2.14
N ALA A 122 -7.05 -2.15 -1.23
CA ALA A 122 -6.58 -1.73 0.09
C ALA A 122 -5.99 -2.90 0.90
N ALA A 123 -6.58 -4.09 0.81
CA ALA A 123 -6.07 -5.28 1.50
C ALA A 123 -4.68 -5.71 1.00
N VAL A 124 -4.40 -5.59 -0.31
CA VAL A 124 -3.05 -5.85 -0.85
C VAL A 124 -2.03 -4.85 -0.32
N LEU A 125 -2.43 -3.57 -0.20
CA LEU A 125 -1.56 -2.51 0.32
C LEU A 125 -1.30 -2.62 1.83
N ALA A 126 -2.22 -3.23 2.57
CA ALA A 126 -2.09 -3.41 4.02
C ALA A 126 -0.99 -4.42 4.41
N ASP A 127 -0.63 -5.33 3.52
CA ASP A 127 0.49 -6.25 3.74
C ASP A 127 1.82 -5.55 3.42
N SER A 128 2.58 -5.19 4.46
CA SER A 128 3.88 -4.54 4.33
C SER A 128 4.89 -5.34 3.51
N ALA A 129 4.71 -6.66 3.41
CA ALA A 129 5.55 -7.52 2.60
C ALA A 129 5.40 -7.27 1.09
N ASN A 130 4.32 -6.62 0.66
CA ASN A 130 4.11 -6.21 -0.74
C ASN A 130 4.79 -4.88 -1.08
N LEU A 131 5.29 -4.14 -0.08
CA LEU A 131 5.84 -2.80 -0.30
C LEU A 131 7.36 -2.82 -0.52
N PRO A 132 7.91 -2.00 -1.43
CA PRO A 132 7.18 -1.11 -2.33
C PRO A 132 6.42 -1.88 -3.43
N LEU A 133 5.21 -1.40 -3.76
CA LEU A 133 4.29 -2.02 -4.71
C LEU A 133 4.23 -1.23 -6.02
N LEU A 134 4.31 -1.94 -7.15
CA LEU A 134 3.99 -1.39 -8.48
C LEU A 134 2.60 -1.85 -8.90
N VAL A 135 1.71 -0.92 -9.15
CA VAL A 135 0.34 -1.15 -9.64
C VAL A 135 0.28 -0.82 -11.12
N HIS A 136 -0.29 -1.68 -11.91
CA HIS A 136 -0.51 -1.41 -13.33
C HIS A 136 -1.82 -2.02 -13.85
N GLY A 137 -2.22 -1.62 -15.05
CA GLY A 137 -3.38 -2.14 -15.73
C GLY A 137 -3.12 -2.42 -17.20
N ALA A 138 -4.18 -2.70 -17.96
CA ALA A 138 -4.11 -2.84 -19.41
C ALA A 138 -3.69 -1.53 -20.11
N ASP A 139 -3.93 -0.42 -19.45
CA ASP A 139 -3.51 0.94 -19.79
C ASP A 139 -3.29 1.77 -18.51
N PRO A 140 -2.72 2.98 -18.62
CA PRO A 140 -2.50 3.84 -17.44
C PRO A 140 -3.81 4.37 -16.83
N ASP A 141 -4.89 4.41 -17.64
CA ASP A 141 -6.22 4.86 -17.23
C ASP A 141 -6.77 3.99 -16.08
N GLN A 142 -6.57 2.67 -16.19
CA GLN A 142 -7.04 1.70 -15.21
C GLN A 142 -6.34 1.84 -13.84
N SER A 143 -5.04 2.05 -13.84
CA SER A 143 -4.28 2.28 -12.61
C SER A 143 -4.60 3.64 -11.99
N GLY A 144 -4.76 4.68 -12.80
CA GLY A 144 -5.19 6.01 -12.37
C GLY A 144 -6.60 6.02 -11.78
N ALA A 145 -7.55 5.30 -12.40
CA ALA A 145 -8.93 5.15 -11.90
C ALA A 145 -8.96 4.46 -10.53
N MET A 146 -8.22 3.37 -10.36
CA MET A 146 -8.10 2.68 -9.07
C MET A 146 -7.46 3.59 -8.02
N TRP A 147 -6.45 4.34 -8.40
CA TRP A 147 -5.80 5.29 -7.48
C TRP A 147 -6.77 6.37 -7.00
N ALA A 148 -7.53 7.00 -7.90
CA ALA A 148 -8.54 7.99 -7.54
C ALA A 148 -9.58 7.43 -6.57
N ALA A 149 -10.15 6.25 -6.88
CA ALA A 149 -11.14 5.60 -6.03
C ALA A 149 -10.58 5.23 -4.65
N TYR A 150 -9.37 4.71 -4.59
CA TYR A 150 -8.70 4.40 -3.33
C TYR A 150 -8.43 5.65 -2.50
N ARG A 151 -7.92 6.72 -3.09
CA ARG A 151 -7.68 8.00 -2.38
C ARG A 151 -8.98 8.55 -1.78
N ALA A 152 -10.07 8.53 -2.54
CA ALA A 152 -11.38 8.93 -2.04
C ALA A 152 -11.86 8.05 -0.87
N SER A 153 -11.62 6.74 -0.92
CA SER A 153 -11.98 5.81 0.17
C SER A 153 -11.22 6.09 1.48
N LEU A 154 -10.06 6.74 1.40
CA LEU A 154 -9.29 7.22 2.54
C LEU A 154 -9.76 8.58 3.08
N GLY A 155 -10.85 9.15 2.54
CA GLY A 155 -11.38 10.45 2.96
C GLY A 155 -10.74 11.64 2.25
N VAL A 156 -9.92 11.45 1.23
CA VAL A 156 -9.46 12.55 0.38
C VAL A 156 -10.66 13.15 -0.35
N PRO A 157 -10.83 14.48 -0.38
CA PRO A 157 -11.94 15.12 -1.09
C PRO A 157 -12.03 14.62 -2.53
N PRO A 158 -13.24 14.27 -3.04
CA PRO A 158 -13.41 13.64 -4.36
C PRO A 158 -12.73 14.36 -5.52
N ALA A 159 -12.76 15.70 -5.54
CA ALA A 159 -12.10 16.48 -6.58
C ALA A 159 -10.56 16.34 -6.53
N ILE A 160 -9.97 16.23 -5.34
CA ILE A 160 -8.53 16.03 -5.18
C ILE A 160 -8.16 14.58 -5.52
N ALA A 161 -8.98 13.61 -5.10
CA ALA A 161 -8.77 12.21 -5.45
C ALA A 161 -8.81 11.99 -6.97
N LEU A 162 -9.75 12.67 -7.67
CA LEU A 162 -9.82 12.64 -9.14
C LEU A 162 -8.55 13.23 -9.78
N LEU A 163 -8.06 14.37 -9.28
CA LEU A 163 -6.81 14.99 -9.74
C LEU A 163 -5.59 14.08 -9.51
N ASP A 164 -5.53 13.40 -8.36
CA ASP A 164 -4.49 12.40 -8.06
C ASP A 164 -4.53 11.27 -9.11
N GLY A 165 -5.72 10.79 -9.48
CA GLY A 165 -5.91 9.79 -10.53
C GLY A 165 -5.47 10.29 -11.91
N GLN A 166 -5.79 11.51 -12.27
CA GLN A 166 -5.36 12.13 -13.54
C GLN A 166 -3.84 12.24 -13.62
N THR A 167 -3.20 12.66 -12.54
CA THR A 167 -1.73 12.71 -12.45
C THR A 167 -1.11 11.32 -12.60
N ALA A 168 -1.83 10.27 -12.18
CA ALA A 168 -1.40 8.87 -12.27
C ALA A 168 -1.82 8.17 -13.58
N GLY A 169 -2.38 8.90 -14.56
CA GLY A 169 -2.67 8.39 -15.90
C GLY A 169 -4.15 8.24 -16.26
N LEU A 170 -5.08 8.66 -15.40
CA LEU A 170 -6.52 8.64 -15.69
C LEU A 170 -6.89 9.75 -16.70
N HIS A 171 -7.25 9.37 -17.92
CA HIS A 171 -7.68 10.29 -18.98
C HIS A 171 -8.96 9.84 -19.67
N GLY A 172 -9.01 8.62 -20.22
CA GLY A 172 -10.13 8.12 -21.00
C GLY A 172 -11.37 7.76 -20.18
N SER A 173 -11.18 7.28 -18.96
CA SER A 173 -12.26 6.91 -18.03
C SER A 173 -12.66 8.03 -17.06
N HIS A 174 -12.17 9.23 -17.27
CA HIS A 174 -12.33 10.38 -16.38
C HIS A 174 -13.80 10.63 -15.97
N ASP A 175 -14.71 10.68 -16.93
CA ASP A 175 -16.13 10.96 -16.66
C ASP A 175 -16.79 9.85 -15.81
N ALA A 176 -16.43 8.59 -16.06
CA ALA A 176 -16.95 7.45 -15.29
C ALA A 176 -16.47 7.48 -13.84
N VAL A 177 -15.18 7.76 -13.63
CA VAL A 177 -14.59 7.89 -12.29
C VAL A 177 -15.15 9.11 -11.58
N ARG A 178 -15.29 10.23 -12.26
CA ARG A 178 -15.91 11.44 -11.75
C ARG A 178 -17.33 11.20 -11.23
N ALA A 179 -18.14 10.51 -12.01
CA ALA A 179 -19.51 10.13 -11.62
C ALA A 179 -19.51 9.16 -10.42
N ALA A 180 -18.62 8.17 -10.40
CA ALA A 180 -18.48 7.23 -9.29
C ALA A 180 -18.05 7.91 -7.98
N LEU A 181 -17.29 9.00 -8.07
CA LEU A 181 -16.91 9.84 -6.94
C LEU A 181 -18.00 10.85 -6.51
N GLY A 182 -19.16 10.85 -7.15
CA GLY A 182 -20.26 11.77 -6.84
C GLY A 182 -20.03 13.22 -7.27
N LEU A 183 -19.09 13.44 -8.18
CA LEU A 183 -18.82 14.78 -8.72
C LEU A 183 -19.77 15.10 -9.89
N PRO A 184 -20.19 16.38 -10.06
CA PRO A 184 -21.02 16.80 -11.19
C PRO A 184 -20.28 16.59 -12.51
N ALA A 185 -21.01 16.36 -13.60
CA ALA A 185 -20.44 16.34 -14.95
C ALA A 185 -19.70 17.65 -15.27
N GLU A 186 -18.64 17.58 -16.06
CA GLU A 186 -17.99 18.81 -16.54
C GLU A 186 -18.91 19.55 -17.50
N ALA A 187 -19.01 20.87 -17.31
CA ALA A 187 -19.69 21.72 -18.28
C ALA A 187 -18.90 21.67 -19.60
N ARG A 188 -19.60 21.33 -20.66
CA ARG A 188 -19.06 21.34 -22.02
C ARG A 188 -19.00 22.73 -22.58
#